data_6aa827265eed61d58daa44053fd6e649
#
_entry.id   6aa827265eed61d58daa44053fd6e649
#
_cell.length_a   1.000
_cell.length_b   1.000
_cell.length_c   1.000
_cell.angle_alpha   90.00
_cell.angle_beta   90.00
_cell.angle_gamma   90.00
#
_symmetry.space_group_name_H-M   'P 1'
#
loop_
_entity.id
_entity.type
_entity.pdbx_description
1 polymer ?
#
loop_
_entity_poly.entity_id
_entity_poly.type
_entity_poly.pdbx_seq_one_letter_code
_entity_poly.pdbx_strand_id
1 'polypeptide(L)'
;MKITDVKTWVVGNPPPGIGGKYFIFVKLTTDGGVVGYGEAYNATFSAHVTARMVEDMAERYLLGRDPHDIENFFRRAYSSGFTQRPDVSGMGCFSALEMACWDIIGKEANKPVYKLLGGQVHETLRSYTYLYPHTGSVHSEDAPDGKNVYNDPDLAAACALEYVEQGFNAVKLDPAGPYTAFDGHQPRLIDIDVSTRMIKAIREAVGNRADILFGTHGQFTASGALRMARAIEPYDPLWFEEPVPPDMPEVMAQVARGTSIPIATGERLTTKFEFARVIENRAATILQPDLGRSGGILETKKIAAMAEAYHIQIAPHCYCGPIVGAANIQLAVTLPNFLILESLKQWDGFHATLLKKKIEWQDGNVIPSKDPGLGVELDEAVCDAHPYTGKDLHLQMMQTPLMP
;
A
#
# COMPACT_ATOMS: atom_id res chain seq x y z
N MET A 1 -12.60 28.06 8.83
CA MET A 1 -13.20 26.71 9.08
C MET A 1 -12.43 26.05 10.21
N LYS A 2 -13.14 25.35 11.10
CA LYS A 2 -12.48 24.62 12.21
C LYS A 2 -13.02 23.21 12.31
N ILE A 3 -12.15 22.25 12.57
CA ILE A 3 -12.53 20.87 12.86
C ILE A 3 -13.16 20.85 14.25
N THR A 4 -14.36 20.29 14.37
CA THR A 4 -15.16 20.28 15.61
C THR A 4 -15.36 18.89 16.18
N ASP A 5 -15.23 17.82 15.34
CA ASP A 5 -15.48 16.47 15.77
C ASP A 5 -14.62 15.46 15.02
N VAL A 6 -14.32 14.35 15.69
CA VAL A 6 -13.63 13.16 15.13
C VAL A 6 -14.42 11.91 15.50
N LYS A 7 -14.69 11.06 14.50
CA LYS A 7 -15.28 9.73 14.70
C LYS A 7 -14.41 8.69 14.00
N THR A 8 -14.17 7.57 14.65
CA THR A 8 -13.47 6.44 14.06
C THR A 8 -14.37 5.22 13.92
N TRP A 9 -14.05 4.35 12.97
CA TRP A 9 -14.61 3.02 12.82
C TRP A 9 -13.48 2.00 12.69
N VAL A 10 -13.68 0.84 13.30
CA VAL A 10 -12.90 -0.36 13.01
C VAL A 10 -13.85 -1.33 12.33
N VAL A 11 -13.71 -1.44 11.03
CA VAL A 11 -14.62 -2.21 10.16
C VAL A 11 -14.00 -3.55 9.83
N GLY A 12 -14.70 -4.64 10.14
CA GLY A 12 -14.27 -5.99 9.76
C GLY A 12 -14.39 -6.20 8.26
N ASN A 13 -13.37 -6.79 7.66
CA ASN A 13 -13.38 -7.16 6.25
C ASN A 13 -13.82 -8.62 6.12
N PRO A 14 -15.00 -8.89 5.54
CA PRO A 14 -15.50 -10.27 5.41
C PRO A 14 -14.64 -11.06 4.41
N PRO A 15 -14.66 -12.41 4.47
CA PRO A 15 -14.00 -13.24 3.48
C PRO A 15 -14.36 -12.84 2.04
N PRO A 16 -13.37 -12.85 1.12
CA PRO A 16 -12.03 -13.41 1.24
C PRO A 16 -11.00 -12.53 1.96
N GLY A 17 -11.36 -11.39 2.54
CA GLY A 17 -10.47 -10.58 3.37
C GLY A 17 -9.33 -9.87 2.59
N ILE A 18 -9.51 -9.60 1.31
CA ILE A 18 -8.54 -8.90 0.48
C ILE A 18 -8.33 -7.48 1.03
N GLY A 19 -7.08 -7.06 1.19
CA GLY A 19 -6.75 -5.78 1.82
C GLY A 19 -6.66 -5.85 3.34
N GLY A 20 -6.68 -7.05 3.94
CA GLY A 20 -6.49 -7.29 5.38
C GLY A 20 -7.75 -7.66 6.14
N LYS A 21 -7.60 -7.91 7.43
CA LYS A 21 -8.66 -8.38 8.33
C LYS A 21 -9.69 -7.31 8.69
N TYR A 22 -9.29 -6.04 8.65
CA TYR A 22 -10.11 -4.89 9.04
C TYR A 22 -9.61 -3.61 8.39
N PHE A 23 -10.45 -2.58 8.41
CA PHE A 23 -10.09 -1.21 8.02
C PHE A 23 -10.32 -0.26 9.19
N ILE A 24 -9.49 0.78 9.32
CA ILE A 24 -9.61 1.80 10.36
C ILE A 24 -9.90 3.13 9.68
N PHE A 25 -11.18 3.50 9.63
CA PHE A 25 -11.61 4.76 9.03
C PHE A 25 -11.73 5.86 10.07
N VAL A 26 -11.52 7.09 9.61
CA VAL A 26 -11.76 8.30 10.39
C VAL A 26 -12.62 9.26 9.60
N LYS A 27 -13.50 9.95 10.32
CA LYS A 27 -14.30 11.07 9.85
C LYS A 27 -13.94 12.31 10.66
N LEU A 28 -13.64 13.40 10.00
CA LEU A 28 -13.55 14.73 10.59
C LEU A 28 -14.76 15.56 10.17
N THR A 29 -15.31 16.32 11.10
CA THR A 29 -16.42 17.24 10.85
C THR A 29 -15.99 18.66 11.18
N THR A 30 -16.39 19.63 10.37
CA THR A 30 -16.07 21.05 10.57
C THR A 30 -17.27 21.84 11.13
N ASP A 31 -17.01 23.02 11.66
CA ASP A 31 -18.03 23.98 12.10
C ASP A 31 -19.00 24.43 10.97
N GLY A 32 -18.55 24.32 9.72
CA GLY A 32 -19.38 24.54 8.53
C GLY A 32 -20.16 23.31 8.03
N GLY A 33 -20.06 22.17 8.74
CA GLY A 33 -20.73 20.92 8.38
C GLY A 33 -20.06 20.15 7.24
N VAL A 34 -18.90 20.58 6.73
CA VAL A 34 -18.11 19.81 5.74
C VAL A 34 -17.47 18.64 6.46
N VAL A 35 -17.55 17.46 5.83
CA VAL A 35 -17.03 16.19 6.36
C VAL A 35 -15.93 15.67 5.45
N GLY A 36 -14.84 15.19 6.04
CA GLY A 36 -13.78 14.47 5.33
C GLY A 36 -13.49 13.11 5.93
N TYR A 37 -13.10 12.18 5.07
CA TYR A 37 -12.76 10.81 5.44
C TYR A 37 -11.28 10.53 5.23
N GLY A 38 -10.73 9.69 6.10
CA GLY A 38 -9.38 9.16 6.00
C GLY A 38 -9.33 7.71 6.47
N GLU A 39 -8.17 7.08 6.32
CA GLU A 39 -7.97 5.69 6.71
C GLU A 39 -6.54 5.49 7.20
N ALA A 40 -6.39 4.79 8.33
CA ALA A 40 -5.10 4.41 8.90
C ALA A 40 -4.72 3.00 8.46
N TYR A 41 -3.52 2.86 7.90
CA TYR A 41 -2.92 1.55 7.71
C TYR A 41 -1.89 1.31 8.82
N ASN A 42 -2.28 0.51 9.82
CA ASN A 42 -1.41 0.15 10.94
C ASN A 42 -1.61 -1.33 11.29
N ALA A 43 -0.54 -2.10 11.24
CA ALA A 43 -0.54 -3.53 11.49
C ALA A 43 0.18 -3.92 12.80
N THR A 44 0.78 -2.96 13.52
CA THR A 44 1.62 -3.24 14.69
C THR A 44 0.82 -3.52 15.96
N PHE A 45 -0.32 -2.82 16.11
CA PHE A 45 -1.20 -2.92 17.28
C PHE A 45 -2.60 -3.36 16.87
N SER A 46 -3.43 -3.72 17.86
CA SER A 46 -4.82 -4.00 17.57
C SER A 46 -5.53 -2.79 16.95
N ALA A 47 -6.49 -3.05 16.08
CA ALA A 47 -7.23 -2.01 15.39
C ALA A 47 -7.86 -0.97 16.33
N HIS A 48 -8.41 -1.43 17.46
CA HIS A 48 -9.07 -0.55 18.45
C HIS A 48 -8.06 0.37 19.17
N VAL A 49 -6.84 -0.11 19.44
CA VAL A 49 -5.77 0.74 19.97
C VAL A 49 -5.40 1.81 18.96
N THR A 50 -5.23 1.44 17.70
CA THR A 50 -4.93 2.40 16.62
C THR A 50 -6.05 3.44 16.46
N ALA A 51 -7.31 3.01 16.46
CA ALA A 51 -8.45 3.94 16.40
C ALA A 51 -8.42 4.96 17.55
N ARG A 52 -8.14 4.52 18.78
CA ARG A 52 -7.99 5.43 19.93
C ARG A 52 -6.77 6.36 19.79
N MET A 53 -5.67 5.89 19.20
CA MET A 53 -4.52 6.73 18.90
C MET A 53 -4.86 7.82 17.87
N VAL A 54 -5.67 7.51 16.85
CA VAL A 54 -6.18 8.49 15.87
C VAL A 54 -7.01 9.57 16.59
N GLU A 55 -7.92 9.17 17.47
CA GLU A 55 -8.74 10.10 18.24
C GLU A 55 -7.89 10.99 19.16
N ASP A 56 -6.95 10.41 19.92
CA ASP A 56 -6.06 11.18 20.79
C ASP A 56 -5.22 12.20 20.00
N MET A 57 -4.72 11.80 18.82
CA MET A 57 -3.97 12.71 17.97
C MET A 57 -4.84 13.85 17.43
N ALA A 58 -6.09 13.57 17.05
CA ALA A 58 -7.04 14.59 16.62
C ALA A 58 -7.39 15.56 17.76
N GLU A 59 -7.70 15.04 18.95
CA GLU A 59 -7.99 15.83 20.16
C GLU A 59 -6.86 16.79 20.50
N ARG A 60 -5.61 16.37 20.41
CA ARG A 60 -4.43 17.17 20.73
C ARG A 60 -4.08 18.21 19.68
N TYR A 61 -4.19 17.86 18.40
CA TYR A 61 -3.53 18.63 17.35
C TYR A 61 -4.45 19.21 16.29
N LEU A 62 -5.69 18.71 16.16
CA LEU A 62 -6.63 19.11 15.09
C LEU A 62 -7.91 19.77 15.58
N LEU A 63 -8.53 19.30 16.68
CA LEU A 63 -9.78 19.89 17.14
C LEU A 63 -9.63 21.40 17.44
N GLY A 64 -10.57 22.19 16.93
CA GLY A 64 -10.56 23.66 17.00
C GLY A 64 -9.61 24.35 16.01
N ARG A 65 -8.95 23.60 15.11
CA ARG A 65 -8.00 24.14 14.13
C ARG A 65 -8.53 24.10 12.72
N ASP A 66 -7.86 24.83 11.85
CA ASP A 66 -8.16 24.86 10.42
C ASP A 66 -7.59 23.61 9.73
N PRO A 67 -8.40 22.84 8.97
CA PRO A 67 -7.92 21.70 8.22
C PRO A 67 -6.87 22.04 7.14
N HIS A 68 -6.77 23.31 6.71
CA HIS A 68 -5.75 23.73 5.76
C HIS A 68 -4.34 23.80 6.33
N ASP A 69 -4.17 23.82 7.66
CA ASP A 69 -2.88 23.95 8.32
C ASP A 69 -2.11 22.61 8.39
N ILE A 70 -2.08 21.84 7.30
CA ILE A 70 -1.50 20.47 7.25
C ILE A 70 -0.03 20.45 7.66
N GLU A 71 0.79 21.39 7.18
CA GLU A 71 2.21 21.48 7.58
C GLU A 71 2.39 21.75 9.06
N ASN A 72 1.54 22.62 9.63
CA ASN A 72 1.57 22.89 11.05
C ASN A 72 1.14 21.66 11.86
N PHE A 73 0.12 20.95 11.38
CA PHE A 73 -0.32 19.69 11.96
C PHE A 73 0.83 18.65 11.95
N PHE A 74 1.49 18.46 10.80
CA PHE A 74 2.64 17.55 10.71
C PHE A 74 3.72 17.89 11.74
N ARG A 75 4.15 19.16 11.81
CA ARG A 75 5.20 19.58 12.74
C ARG A 75 4.82 19.33 14.18
N ARG A 76 3.59 19.60 14.55
CA ARG A 76 3.09 19.40 15.92
C ARG A 76 2.97 17.93 16.27
N ALA A 77 2.39 17.10 15.42
CA ALA A 77 2.25 15.66 15.65
C ALA A 77 3.62 14.97 15.69
N TYR A 78 4.51 15.33 14.78
CA TYR A 78 5.84 14.71 14.66
C TYR A 78 6.82 15.12 15.77
N SER A 79 6.71 16.35 16.31
CA SER A 79 7.72 16.90 17.22
C SER A 79 7.26 17.10 18.65
N SER A 80 5.94 17.22 18.93
CA SER A 80 5.44 17.61 20.24
C SER A 80 5.74 16.63 21.36
N GLY A 81 5.84 15.34 21.03
CA GLY A 81 6.21 14.29 21.98
C GLY A 81 7.71 14.21 22.31
N PHE A 82 8.52 15.18 21.84
CA PHE A 82 9.96 15.18 22.01
C PHE A 82 10.69 13.96 21.40
N THR A 83 10.08 13.34 20.41
CA THR A 83 10.58 12.11 19.75
C THR A 83 11.30 12.41 18.46
N GLN A 84 10.69 13.16 17.55
CA GLN A 84 11.24 13.59 16.25
C GLN A 84 11.88 12.44 15.46
N ARG A 85 11.20 11.30 15.43
CA ARG A 85 11.64 10.12 14.68
C ARG A 85 10.49 9.55 13.87
N PRO A 86 10.78 8.99 12.70
CA PRO A 86 9.81 8.18 11.98
C PRO A 86 9.28 7.06 12.87
N ASP A 87 7.96 6.94 12.93
CA ASP A 87 7.24 5.92 13.69
C ASP A 87 6.02 5.51 12.87
N VAL A 88 6.04 4.29 12.39
CA VAL A 88 5.01 3.77 11.50
C VAL A 88 3.60 3.82 12.12
N SER A 89 3.49 3.61 13.43
CA SER A 89 2.20 3.64 14.12
C SER A 89 1.67 5.07 14.28
N GLY A 90 2.52 5.99 14.73
CA GLY A 90 2.18 7.41 14.82
C GLY A 90 1.88 8.02 13.45
N MET A 91 2.69 7.69 12.44
CA MET A 91 2.48 8.20 11.09
C MET A 91 1.26 7.58 10.41
N GLY A 92 0.87 6.35 10.73
CA GLY A 92 -0.41 5.78 10.29
C GLY A 92 -1.62 6.56 10.80
N CYS A 93 -1.60 6.94 12.09
CA CYS A 93 -2.64 7.80 12.67
C CYS A 93 -2.65 9.19 12.04
N PHE A 94 -1.47 9.79 11.86
CA PHE A 94 -1.33 11.08 11.18
C PHE A 94 -1.87 11.03 9.75
N SER A 95 -1.50 10.01 8.98
CA SER A 95 -1.91 9.83 7.58
C SER A 95 -3.43 9.82 7.44
N ALA A 96 -4.13 9.10 8.31
CA ALA A 96 -5.60 9.05 8.31
C ALA A 96 -6.22 10.45 8.48
N LEU A 97 -5.74 11.19 9.47
CA LEU A 97 -6.24 12.53 9.77
C LEU A 97 -5.87 13.54 8.66
N GLU A 98 -4.70 13.42 8.07
CA GLU A 98 -4.22 14.26 6.97
C GLU A 98 -5.05 14.04 5.70
N MET A 99 -5.34 12.80 5.33
CA MET A 99 -6.23 12.49 4.22
C MET A 99 -7.63 13.07 4.42
N ALA A 100 -8.18 12.97 5.64
CA ALA A 100 -9.47 13.56 5.97
C ALA A 100 -9.45 15.09 5.86
N CYS A 101 -8.34 15.74 6.21
CA CYS A 101 -8.16 17.18 5.99
C CYS A 101 -8.16 17.52 4.49
N TRP A 102 -7.44 16.77 3.64
CA TRP A 102 -7.45 16.98 2.20
C TRP A 102 -8.83 16.76 1.59
N ASP A 103 -9.59 15.78 2.08
CA ASP A 103 -10.96 15.55 1.62
C ASP A 103 -11.86 16.76 1.93
N ILE A 104 -11.75 17.33 3.14
CA ILE A 104 -12.43 18.58 3.52
C ILE A 104 -12.03 19.74 2.58
N ILE A 105 -10.72 19.94 2.40
CA ILE A 105 -10.19 21.04 1.56
C ILE A 105 -10.71 20.93 0.11
N GLY A 106 -10.69 19.72 -0.44
CA GLY A 106 -11.21 19.48 -1.79
C GLY A 106 -12.71 19.73 -1.90
N LYS A 107 -13.49 19.28 -0.92
CA LYS A 107 -14.94 19.50 -0.85
C LYS A 107 -15.30 20.98 -0.69
N GLU A 108 -14.61 21.69 0.20
CA GLU A 108 -14.78 23.14 0.37
C GLU A 108 -14.49 23.90 -0.93
N ALA A 109 -13.40 23.55 -1.60
CA ALA A 109 -13.00 24.16 -2.87
C ALA A 109 -13.88 23.70 -4.05
N ASN A 110 -14.77 22.74 -3.86
CA ASN A 110 -15.53 22.05 -4.91
C ASN A 110 -14.64 21.53 -6.03
N LYS A 111 -13.52 20.89 -5.67
CA LYS A 111 -12.53 20.33 -6.59
C LYS A 111 -12.01 18.99 -6.08
N PRO A 112 -11.68 18.02 -6.98
CA PRO A 112 -10.90 16.89 -6.57
C PRO A 112 -9.52 17.32 -6.09
N VAL A 113 -8.96 16.60 -5.13
CA VAL A 113 -7.69 16.94 -4.47
C VAL A 113 -6.55 17.09 -5.47
N TYR A 114 -6.48 16.28 -6.52
CA TYR A 114 -5.43 16.40 -7.52
C TYR A 114 -5.38 17.77 -8.22
N LYS A 115 -6.52 18.48 -8.33
CA LYS A 115 -6.54 19.84 -8.88
C LYS A 115 -5.86 20.87 -7.98
N LEU A 116 -5.81 20.58 -6.68
CA LEU A 116 -5.16 21.44 -5.68
C LEU A 116 -3.66 21.08 -5.53
N LEU A 117 -3.26 19.86 -5.95
CA LEU A 117 -1.89 19.37 -5.90
C LEU A 117 -1.05 19.66 -7.16
N GLY A 118 -1.55 20.49 -8.07
CA GLY A 118 -0.84 20.86 -9.30
C GLY A 118 -1.55 20.42 -10.58
N GLY A 119 -2.62 19.66 -10.47
CA GLY A 119 -3.42 19.23 -11.61
C GLY A 119 -3.03 17.85 -12.14
N GLN A 120 -3.73 17.45 -13.19
CA GLN A 120 -3.66 16.11 -13.77
C GLN A 120 -2.51 15.99 -14.77
N VAL A 121 -1.64 15.01 -14.58
CA VAL A 121 -0.60 14.60 -15.53
C VAL A 121 -1.06 13.36 -16.31
N HIS A 122 -1.71 12.41 -15.61
CA HIS A 122 -2.22 11.17 -16.21
C HIS A 122 -3.73 11.17 -16.31
N GLU A 123 -4.29 10.82 -17.47
CA GLU A 123 -5.75 10.71 -17.66
C GLU A 123 -6.32 9.47 -16.98
N THR A 124 -5.57 8.37 -17.00
CA THR A 124 -5.84 7.11 -16.32
C THR A 124 -4.58 6.61 -15.64
N LEU A 125 -4.73 5.74 -14.65
CA LEU A 125 -3.60 5.19 -13.90
C LEU A 125 -3.50 3.69 -14.19
N ARG A 126 -2.44 3.27 -14.87
CA ARG A 126 -2.09 1.86 -15.01
C ARG A 126 -2.05 1.21 -13.64
N SER A 127 -2.63 0.00 -13.51
CA SER A 127 -2.67 -0.70 -12.24
C SER A 127 -2.27 -2.16 -12.36
N TYR A 128 -1.79 -2.71 -11.25
CA TYR A 128 -1.54 -4.13 -11.08
C TYR A 128 -2.39 -4.70 -9.95
N THR A 129 -2.54 -5.99 -9.91
CA THR A 129 -3.12 -6.70 -8.77
C THR A 129 -2.21 -7.82 -8.31
N TYR A 130 -2.31 -8.12 -7.01
CA TYR A 130 -1.70 -9.33 -6.46
C TYR A 130 -2.45 -10.57 -6.98
N LEU A 131 -1.78 -11.71 -7.07
CA LEU A 131 -2.41 -12.99 -7.40
C LEU A 131 -3.18 -13.50 -6.17
N TYR A 132 -4.42 -13.02 -6.01
CA TYR A 132 -5.30 -13.48 -4.95
C TYR A 132 -5.96 -14.81 -5.34
N PRO A 133 -5.97 -15.82 -4.46
CA PRO A 133 -6.68 -17.07 -4.71
C PRO A 133 -8.19 -16.84 -4.84
N HIS A 134 -8.85 -17.62 -5.68
CA HIS A 134 -10.29 -17.50 -5.92
C HIS A 134 -11.13 -18.00 -4.74
N THR A 135 -10.60 -18.94 -3.96
CA THR A 135 -11.28 -19.56 -2.83
C THR A 135 -10.52 -19.29 -1.54
N GLY A 136 -11.14 -18.60 -0.62
CA GLY A 136 -10.58 -18.34 0.70
C GLY A 136 -9.77 -17.05 0.83
N SER A 137 -9.25 -16.79 2.02
CA SER A 137 -8.38 -15.66 2.28
C SER A 137 -6.98 -15.89 1.69
N VAL A 138 -6.22 -14.81 1.50
CA VAL A 138 -4.79 -14.86 1.09
C VAL A 138 -3.95 -15.81 1.95
N HIS A 139 -4.41 -16.09 3.16
CA HIS A 139 -3.77 -16.94 4.16
C HIS A 139 -4.50 -18.26 4.41
N SER A 140 -5.48 -18.65 3.58
CA SER A 140 -6.14 -19.94 3.79
C SER A 140 -5.20 -21.06 3.34
N GLU A 141 -4.67 -21.79 4.31
CA GLU A 141 -4.05 -23.11 4.16
C GLU A 141 -5.09 -24.18 3.76
N ASP A 142 -6.33 -23.78 3.46
CA ASP A 142 -7.51 -24.62 3.38
C ASP A 142 -7.73 -25.31 2.03
N ALA A 143 -6.76 -25.31 1.13
CA ALA A 143 -6.84 -26.22 -0.01
C ALA A 143 -6.67 -27.66 0.51
N PRO A 144 -7.57 -28.61 0.19
CA PRO A 144 -7.52 -29.98 0.70
C PRO A 144 -6.21 -30.72 0.44
N ASP A 145 -5.45 -30.28 -0.56
CA ASP A 145 -4.12 -30.82 -0.94
C ASP A 145 -2.97 -29.89 -0.56
N GLY A 146 -3.22 -28.78 0.15
CA GLY A 146 -2.23 -27.78 0.54
C GLY A 146 -1.66 -26.93 -0.60
N LYS A 147 -2.17 -27.08 -1.83
CA LYS A 147 -1.73 -26.32 -2.99
C LYS A 147 -2.52 -25.02 -3.11
N ASN A 148 -1.81 -23.94 -3.40
CA ASN A 148 -2.40 -22.64 -3.64
C ASN A 148 -1.55 -21.83 -4.63
N VAL A 149 -2.00 -20.62 -4.98
CA VAL A 149 -1.32 -19.74 -5.95
C VAL A 149 0.08 -19.30 -5.51
N TYR A 150 0.46 -19.50 -4.24
CA TYR A 150 1.76 -19.09 -3.70
C TYR A 150 2.78 -20.23 -3.63
N ASN A 151 2.37 -21.48 -3.85
CA ASN A 151 3.26 -22.63 -3.78
C ASN A 151 3.15 -23.62 -4.96
N ASP A 152 2.16 -23.43 -5.84
CA ASP A 152 1.98 -24.28 -7.03
C ASP A 152 2.12 -23.44 -8.33
N PRO A 153 3.13 -23.72 -9.17
CA PRO A 153 3.38 -22.95 -10.38
C PRO A 153 2.23 -22.96 -11.40
N ASP A 154 1.51 -24.06 -11.52
CA ASP A 154 0.41 -24.18 -12.47
C ASP A 154 -0.79 -23.36 -12.03
N LEU A 155 -1.10 -23.37 -10.74
CA LEU A 155 -2.16 -22.52 -10.16
C LEU A 155 -1.81 -21.04 -10.25
N ALA A 156 -0.56 -20.66 -9.99
CA ALA A 156 -0.10 -19.29 -10.15
C ALA A 156 -0.19 -18.80 -11.60
N ALA A 157 0.21 -19.64 -12.56
CA ALA A 157 0.14 -19.34 -13.99
C ALA A 157 -1.31 -19.18 -14.46
N ALA A 158 -2.19 -20.09 -14.05
CA ALA A 158 -3.63 -20.02 -14.38
C ALA A 158 -4.28 -18.74 -13.79
N CYS A 159 -3.98 -18.42 -12.53
CA CYS A 159 -4.48 -17.21 -11.88
C CYS A 159 -3.98 -15.93 -12.57
N ALA A 160 -2.70 -15.88 -12.92
CA ALA A 160 -2.12 -14.76 -13.66
C ALA A 160 -2.77 -14.56 -15.03
N LEU A 161 -2.99 -15.66 -15.76
CA LEU A 161 -3.65 -15.62 -17.06
C LEU A 161 -5.09 -15.09 -16.94
N GLU A 162 -5.83 -15.53 -15.94
CA GLU A 162 -7.19 -15.05 -15.68
C GLU A 162 -7.22 -13.53 -15.42
N TYR A 163 -6.31 -12.98 -14.60
CA TYR A 163 -6.22 -11.54 -14.40
C TYR A 163 -5.86 -10.79 -15.68
N VAL A 164 -4.98 -11.36 -16.51
CA VAL A 164 -4.66 -10.77 -17.82
C VAL A 164 -5.88 -10.76 -18.75
N GLU A 165 -6.69 -11.81 -18.73
CA GLU A 165 -7.93 -11.88 -19.51
C GLU A 165 -9.01 -10.92 -19.01
N GLN A 166 -8.97 -10.55 -17.71
CA GLN A 166 -9.80 -9.51 -17.14
C GLN A 166 -9.31 -8.07 -17.47
N GLY A 167 -8.16 -7.93 -18.12
CA GLY A 167 -7.61 -6.65 -18.55
C GLY A 167 -6.36 -6.16 -17.81
N PHE A 168 -5.90 -6.85 -16.75
CA PHE A 168 -4.65 -6.47 -16.12
C PHE A 168 -3.45 -6.73 -17.01
N ASN A 169 -2.52 -5.79 -17.05
CA ASN A 169 -1.25 -5.92 -17.77
C ASN A 169 -0.02 -5.94 -16.84
N ALA A 170 -0.25 -6.18 -15.57
CA ALA A 170 0.77 -6.42 -14.55
C ALA A 170 0.18 -7.21 -13.38
N VAL A 171 0.94 -8.18 -12.86
CA VAL A 171 0.54 -9.05 -11.75
C VAL A 171 1.68 -9.21 -10.75
N LYS A 172 1.35 -9.25 -9.46
CA LYS A 172 2.32 -9.38 -8.36
C LYS A 172 2.17 -10.72 -7.66
N LEU A 173 3.29 -11.30 -7.24
CA LEU A 173 3.32 -12.49 -6.40
C LEU A 173 4.53 -12.47 -5.48
N ASP A 174 4.43 -13.22 -4.38
CA ASP A 174 5.52 -13.46 -3.43
C ASP A 174 5.81 -14.96 -3.34
N PRO A 175 6.61 -15.51 -4.25
CA PRO A 175 6.82 -16.94 -4.33
C PRO A 175 7.90 -17.47 -3.38
N ALA A 176 8.54 -16.58 -2.61
CA ALA A 176 9.64 -16.94 -1.71
C ALA A 176 9.19 -17.73 -0.45
N GLY A 177 7.93 -18.10 -0.40
CA GLY A 177 7.31 -18.84 0.69
C GLY A 177 6.59 -17.93 1.68
N PRO A 178 5.78 -18.53 2.55
CA PRO A 178 5.02 -17.76 3.53
C PRO A 178 5.96 -17.01 4.45
N TYR A 179 5.51 -15.82 4.84
CA TYR A 179 6.28 -14.89 5.61
C TYR A 179 6.57 -15.43 7.02
N THR A 180 7.85 -15.50 7.32
CA THR A 180 8.34 -15.58 8.69
C THR A 180 8.43 -14.16 9.26
N ALA A 181 8.94 -13.99 10.46
CA ALA A 181 9.08 -12.68 11.11
C ALA A 181 10.09 -11.73 10.45
N PHE A 182 10.15 -11.66 9.11
CA PHE A 182 10.95 -10.73 8.31
C PHE A 182 12.44 -10.66 8.67
N ASP A 183 13.00 -11.77 9.13
CA ASP A 183 14.43 -11.88 9.38
C ASP A 183 15.17 -12.12 8.06
N GLY A 184 16.20 -11.33 7.81
CA GLY A 184 17.08 -11.57 6.67
C GLY A 184 17.80 -12.90 6.78
N HIS A 185 17.50 -13.86 5.89
CA HIS A 185 18.13 -15.18 5.87
C HIS A 185 18.63 -15.59 4.48
N GLN A 186 19.41 -16.65 4.41
CA GLN A 186 19.80 -17.27 3.14
C GLN A 186 18.67 -18.17 2.65
N PRO A 187 18.16 -17.99 1.41
CA PRO A 187 17.23 -18.93 0.82
C PRO A 187 17.92 -20.28 0.59
N ARG A 188 17.20 -21.38 0.85
CA ARG A 188 17.66 -22.73 0.51
C ARG A 188 17.55 -22.91 -1.01
N LEU A 189 18.21 -23.95 -1.53
CA LEU A 189 18.10 -24.25 -2.96
C LEU A 189 16.67 -24.57 -3.38
N ILE A 190 15.88 -25.22 -2.50
CA ILE A 190 14.48 -25.53 -2.79
C ILE A 190 13.63 -24.25 -2.86
N ASP A 191 13.89 -23.24 -2.03
CA ASP A 191 13.15 -21.97 -2.04
C ASP A 191 13.44 -21.22 -3.35
N ILE A 192 14.68 -21.22 -3.81
CA ILE A 192 15.09 -20.64 -5.10
C ILE A 192 14.45 -21.43 -6.27
N ASP A 193 14.44 -22.75 -6.21
CA ASP A 193 13.84 -23.59 -7.25
C ASP A 193 12.34 -23.35 -7.37
N VAL A 194 11.61 -23.34 -6.26
CA VAL A 194 10.15 -23.06 -6.27
C VAL A 194 9.89 -21.66 -6.83
N SER A 195 10.58 -20.64 -6.34
CA SER A 195 10.43 -19.27 -6.82
C SER A 195 10.69 -19.14 -8.33
N THR A 196 11.74 -19.82 -8.80
CA THR A 196 12.10 -19.84 -10.24
C THR A 196 11.04 -20.54 -11.09
N ARG A 197 10.51 -21.67 -10.63
CA ARG A 197 9.43 -22.38 -11.34
C ARG A 197 8.14 -21.57 -11.38
N MET A 198 7.82 -20.86 -10.29
CA MET A 198 6.65 -20.00 -10.20
C MET A 198 6.72 -18.87 -11.25
N ILE A 199 7.78 -18.07 -11.22
CA ILE A 199 7.92 -16.94 -12.15
C ILE A 199 8.02 -17.42 -13.61
N LYS A 200 8.69 -18.55 -13.86
CA LYS A 200 8.77 -19.19 -15.18
C LYS A 200 7.38 -19.55 -15.70
N ALA A 201 6.60 -20.28 -14.93
CA ALA A 201 5.26 -20.71 -15.32
C ALA A 201 4.34 -19.51 -15.62
N ILE A 202 4.40 -18.46 -14.81
CA ILE A 202 3.63 -17.23 -15.05
C ILE A 202 4.10 -16.56 -16.35
N ARG A 203 5.42 -16.39 -16.56
CA ARG A 203 5.95 -15.76 -17.77
C ARG A 203 5.58 -16.54 -19.03
N GLU A 204 5.62 -17.86 -19.00
CA GLU A 204 5.20 -18.72 -20.11
C GLU A 204 3.70 -18.58 -20.41
N ALA A 205 2.85 -18.44 -19.39
CA ALA A 205 1.41 -18.29 -19.55
C ALA A 205 1.01 -16.90 -20.06
N VAL A 206 1.57 -15.83 -19.50
CA VAL A 206 1.16 -14.46 -19.85
C VAL A 206 1.97 -13.88 -21.02
N GLY A 207 3.16 -14.41 -21.30
CA GLY A 207 4.06 -13.89 -22.33
C GLY A 207 4.45 -12.44 -22.05
N ASN A 208 4.37 -11.58 -23.07
CA ASN A 208 4.62 -10.13 -22.97
C ASN A 208 3.33 -9.30 -22.74
N ARG A 209 2.20 -9.96 -22.46
CA ARG A 209 0.93 -9.28 -22.20
C ARG A 209 0.88 -8.64 -20.81
N ALA A 210 1.72 -9.09 -19.89
CA ALA A 210 1.77 -8.55 -18.54
C ALA A 210 3.19 -8.51 -17.98
N ASP A 211 3.48 -7.46 -17.20
CA ASP A 211 4.65 -7.42 -16.33
C ASP A 211 4.45 -8.31 -15.12
N ILE A 212 5.55 -8.87 -14.61
CA ILE A 212 5.56 -9.69 -13.40
C ILE A 212 6.30 -8.89 -12.31
N LEU A 213 5.65 -8.73 -11.18
CA LEU A 213 6.17 -8.02 -10.02
C LEU A 213 6.52 -9.04 -8.95
N PHE A 214 7.79 -9.12 -8.58
CA PHE A 214 8.30 -10.14 -7.67
C PHE A 214 8.54 -9.55 -6.28
N GLY A 215 7.74 -9.99 -5.29
CA GLY A 215 7.79 -9.54 -3.91
C GLY A 215 8.49 -10.55 -2.98
N THR A 216 9.07 -10.05 -1.89
CA THR A 216 9.69 -10.90 -0.84
C THR A 216 9.55 -10.36 0.57
N HIS A 217 9.03 -9.17 0.76
CA HIS A 217 8.85 -8.52 2.07
C HIS A 217 10.10 -8.58 2.99
N GLY A 218 11.29 -8.44 2.42
CA GLY A 218 12.53 -8.30 3.18
C GLY A 218 13.05 -9.61 3.80
N GLN A 219 12.84 -10.75 3.16
CA GLN A 219 13.19 -12.05 3.74
C GLN A 219 14.65 -12.45 3.61
N PHE A 220 15.48 -11.76 2.81
CA PHE A 220 16.82 -12.24 2.52
C PHE A 220 17.93 -11.37 3.11
N THR A 221 19.10 -11.98 3.31
CA THR A 221 20.36 -11.26 3.38
C THR A 221 20.72 -10.75 1.99
N ALA A 222 21.63 -9.74 1.88
CA ALA A 222 22.03 -9.24 0.57
C ALA A 222 22.57 -10.33 -0.36
N SER A 223 23.38 -11.26 0.16
CA SER A 223 23.90 -12.39 -0.63
C SER A 223 22.80 -13.38 -1.02
N GLY A 224 21.82 -13.61 -0.14
CA GLY A 224 20.65 -14.44 -0.44
C GLY A 224 19.78 -13.82 -1.53
N ALA A 225 19.50 -12.53 -1.44
CA ALA A 225 18.78 -11.77 -2.45
C ALA A 225 19.47 -11.83 -3.82
N LEU A 226 20.79 -11.70 -3.88
CA LEU A 226 21.54 -11.80 -5.12
C LEU A 226 21.52 -13.22 -5.74
N ARG A 227 21.44 -14.26 -4.92
CA ARG A 227 21.22 -15.63 -5.41
C ARG A 227 19.84 -15.78 -6.04
N MET A 228 18.82 -15.25 -5.37
CA MET A 228 17.45 -15.23 -5.91
C MET A 228 17.37 -14.41 -7.19
N ALA A 229 17.90 -13.19 -7.19
CA ALA A 229 17.90 -12.30 -8.34
C ALA A 229 18.46 -12.99 -9.60
N ARG A 230 19.61 -13.65 -9.50
CA ARG A 230 20.21 -14.39 -10.63
C ARG A 230 19.31 -15.50 -11.20
N ALA A 231 18.50 -16.11 -10.33
CA ALA A 231 17.61 -17.19 -10.74
C ALA A 231 16.35 -16.67 -11.47
N ILE A 232 15.86 -15.48 -11.07
CA ILE A 232 14.63 -14.89 -11.64
C ILE A 232 14.89 -13.89 -12.78
N GLU A 233 16.11 -13.36 -12.88
CA GLU A 233 16.51 -12.38 -13.92
C GLU A 233 16.18 -12.81 -15.36
N PRO A 234 16.31 -14.10 -15.77
CA PRO A 234 15.94 -14.54 -17.10
C PRO A 234 14.46 -14.38 -17.47
N TYR A 235 13.60 -14.16 -16.48
CA TYR A 235 12.16 -13.99 -16.67
C TYR A 235 11.72 -12.52 -16.67
N ASP A 236 12.67 -11.60 -16.60
CA ASP A 236 12.51 -10.15 -16.73
C ASP A 236 11.36 -9.58 -15.86
N PRO A 237 11.44 -9.71 -14.51
CA PRO A 237 10.46 -9.08 -13.64
C PRO A 237 10.60 -7.55 -13.71
N LEU A 238 9.46 -6.83 -13.64
CA LEU A 238 9.43 -5.36 -13.60
C LEU A 238 10.17 -4.82 -12.39
N TRP A 239 10.10 -5.55 -11.27
CA TRP A 239 10.90 -5.26 -10.08
C TRP A 239 11.14 -6.50 -9.20
N PHE A 240 12.13 -6.36 -8.33
CA PHE A 240 12.36 -7.21 -7.18
C PHE A 240 12.11 -6.37 -5.93
N GLU A 241 10.98 -6.61 -5.25
CA GLU A 241 10.49 -5.79 -4.15
C GLU A 241 11.05 -6.29 -2.82
N GLU A 242 11.53 -5.33 -2.01
CA GLU A 242 12.08 -5.55 -0.68
C GLU A 242 12.93 -6.82 -0.56
N PRO A 243 14.00 -6.94 -1.34
CA PRO A 243 14.83 -8.15 -1.32
C PRO A 243 15.48 -8.41 0.04
N VAL A 244 15.68 -7.36 0.82
CA VAL A 244 16.22 -7.38 2.18
C VAL A 244 15.36 -6.52 3.10
N PRO A 245 15.41 -6.69 4.44
CA PRO A 245 14.70 -5.82 5.37
C PRO A 245 14.96 -4.33 5.08
N PRO A 246 13.94 -3.45 5.19
CA PRO A 246 14.06 -2.04 4.80
C PRO A 246 14.85 -1.17 5.78
N ASP A 247 15.23 -1.70 6.94
CA ASP A 247 15.89 -0.95 8.04
C ASP A 247 17.22 -0.32 7.61
N MET A 248 17.94 -0.99 6.70
CA MET A 248 19.28 -0.64 6.27
C MET A 248 19.35 -0.43 4.76
N PRO A 249 19.05 0.77 4.25
CA PRO A 249 19.13 1.08 2.82
C PRO A 249 20.50 0.77 2.21
N GLU A 250 21.56 0.85 2.99
CA GLU A 250 22.93 0.53 2.58
C GLU A 250 23.08 -0.95 2.19
N VAL A 251 22.34 -1.85 2.85
CA VAL A 251 22.34 -3.29 2.52
C VAL A 251 21.50 -3.53 1.26
N MET A 252 20.35 -2.88 1.13
CA MET A 252 19.53 -2.95 -0.08
C MET A 252 20.28 -2.40 -1.30
N ALA A 253 21.06 -1.35 -1.14
CA ALA A 253 21.92 -0.79 -2.18
C ALA A 253 22.99 -1.78 -2.68
N GLN A 254 23.43 -2.75 -1.87
CA GLN A 254 24.32 -3.82 -2.34
C GLN A 254 23.59 -4.74 -3.34
N VAL A 255 22.32 -5.04 -3.07
CA VAL A 255 21.50 -5.83 -3.99
C VAL A 255 21.24 -5.05 -5.28
N ALA A 256 20.83 -3.78 -5.17
CA ALA A 256 20.57 -2.92 -6.32
C ALA A 256 21.76 -2.80 -7.28
N ARG A 257 22.99 -2.81 -6.75
CA ARG A 257 24.22 -2.79 -7.58
C ARG A 257 24.58 -4.16 -8.15
N GLY A 258 24.02 -5.23 -7.65
CA GLY A 258 24.40 -6.62 -8.00
C GLY A 258 23.45 -7.34 -8.94
N THR A 259 22.37 -6.68 -9.40
CA THR A 259 21.39 -7.23 -10.34
C THR A 259 20.96 -6.18 -11.36
N SER A 260 20.47 -6.62 -12.52
CA SER A 260 19.84 -5.75 -13.52
C SER A 260 18.34 -5.50 -13.22
N ILE A 261 17.74 -6.31 -12.33
CA ILE A 261 16.33 -6.15 -11.97
C ILE A 261 16.15 -4.85 -11.16
N PRO A 262 15.21 -3.96 -11.54
CA PRO A 262 14.89 -2.79 -10.73
C PRO A 262 14.48 -3.19 -9.30
N ILE A 263 15.03 -2.51 -8.30
CA ILE A 263 14.64 -2.72 -6.90
C ILE A 263 13.51 -1.76 -6.54
N ALA A 264 12.47 -2.29 -5.90
CA ALA A 264 11.35 -1.54 -5.35
C ALA A 264 11.33 -1.67 -3.82
N THR A 265 10.95 -0.58 -3.11
CA THR A 265 10.79 -0.58 -1.65
C THR A 265 9.98 0.63 -1.20
N GLY A 266 9.42 0.58 0.01
CA GLY A 266 8.82 1.75 0.62
C GLY A 266 7.54 1.51 1.42
N GLU A 267 6.87 0.39 1.26
CA GLU A 267 5.60 0.08 1.94
C GLU A 267 5.69 0.12 3.49
N ARG A 268 6.89 -0.14 4.03
CA ARG A 268 7.18 -0.15 5.46
C ARG A 268 7.94 1.09 5.95
N LEU A 269 8.16 2.07 5.07
CA LEU A 269 8.85 3.32 5.39
C LEU A 269 7.85 4.45 5.63
N THR A 270 8.26 5.40 6.46
CA THR A 270 7.46 6.59 6.77
C THR A 270 8.27 7.86 6.54
N THR A 271 7.60 8.93 6.26
CA THR A 271 8.13 10.28 6.10
C THR A 271 9.24 10.42 5.05
N LYS A 272 9.42 11.62 4.53
CA LYS A 272 10.53 11.97 3.64
C LYS A 272 11.93 11.67 4.23
N PHE A 273 12.06 11.56 5.55
CA PHE A 273 13.35 11.34 6.18
C PHE A 273 13.88 9.91 5.98
N GLU A 274 13.00 8.89 6.03
CA GLU A 274 13.41 7.52 5.72
C GLU A 274 13.60 7.35 4.20
N PHE A 275 12.68 7.88 3.40
CA PHE A 275 12.80 7.82 1.94
C PHE A 275 14.06 8.55 1.40
N ALA A 276 14.47 9.67 2.02
CA ALA A 276 15.71 10.35 1.66
C ALA A 276 16.93 9.41 1.78
N ARG A 277 17.00 8.59 2.84
CA ARG A 277 18.09 7.61 3.00
C ARG A 277 18.10 6.56 1.88
N VAL A 278 16.92 6.08 1.44
CA VAL A 278 16.81 5.14 0.31
C VAL A 278 17.32 5.79 -0.98
N ILE A 279 16.90 7.02 -1.24
CA ILE A 279 17.26 7.79 -2.44
C ILE A 279 18.79 8.08 -2.46
N GLU A 280 19.33 8.58 -1.37
CA GLU A 280 20.75 8.94 -1.25
C GLU A 280 21.67 7.72 -1.41
N ASN A 281 21.28 6.59 -0.85
CA ASN A 281 22.01 5.32 -0.99
C ASN A 281 21.82 4.65 -2.35
N ARG A 282 20.89 5.15 -3.19
CA ARG A 282 20.52 4.50 -4.46
C ARG A 282 20.10 3.04 -4.24
N ALA A 283 19.33 2.83 -3.18
CA ALA A 283 18.93 1.50 -2.76
C ALA A 283 17.78 0.94 -3.59
N ALA A 284 17.00 1.80 -4.25
CA ALA A 284 15.90 1.43 -5.12
C ALA A 284 15.74 2.44 -6.25
N THR A 285 15.12 2.00 -7.35
CA THR A 285 14.74 2.84 -8.50
C THR A 285 13.21 3.00 -8.60
N ILE A 286 12.47 2.33 -7.71
CA ILE A 286 11.03 2.42 -7.58
C ILE A 286 10.71 2.57 -6.10
N LEU A 287 9.96 3.59 -5.72
CA LEU A 287 9.50 3.79 -4.35
C LEU A 287 8.01 3.49 -4.24
N GLN A 288 7.64 2.78 -3.19
CA GLN A 288 6.28 2.29 -2.92
C GLN A 288 5.74 2.86 -1.59
N PRO A 289 5.61 4.20 -1.46
CA PRO A 289 5.04 4.75 -0.25
C PRO A 289 3.57 4.31 -0.12
N ASP A 290 3.18 3.91 1.08
CA ASP A 290 1.78 3.68 1.43
C ASP A 290 1.22 4.95 2.07
N LEU A 291 0.22 5.57 1.46
CA LEU A 291 -0.33 6.83 1.95
C LEU A 291 -1.03 6.67 3.31
N GLY A 292 -1.47 5.46 3.65
CA GLY A 292 -2.05 5.15 4.96
C GLY A 292 -1.04 5.15 6.12
N ARG A 293 0.28 5.23 5.83
CA ARG A 293 1.34 5.25 6.87
C ARG A 293 2.54 6.14 6.57
N SER A 294 2.73 6.59 5.35
CA SER A 294 3.92 7.38 4.98
C SER A 294 3.87 8.84 5.44
N GLY A 295 2.72 9.32 5.88
CA GLY A 295 2.47 10.71 6.25
C GLY A 295 1.38 11.38 5.40
N GLY A 296 0.54 10.58 4.74
CA GLY A 296 -0.57 11.06 3.93
C GLY A 296 -0.15 11.61 2.57
N ILE A 297 -1.00 12.43 1.99
CA ILE A 297 -0.88 12.94 0.62
C ILE A 297 0.27 13.94 0.47
N LEU A 298 0.35 14.94 1.35
CA LEU A 298 1.36 16.01 1.21
C LEU A 298 2.78 15.51 1.45
N GLU A 299 2.97 14.69 2.47
CA GLU A 299 4.30 14.13 2.74
C GLU A 299 4.75 13.19 1.62
N THR A 300 3.84 12.38 1.08
CA THR A 300 4.14 11.52 -0.08
C THR A 300 4.40 12.33 -1.35
N LYS A 301 3.73 13.48 -1.55
CA LYS A 301 4.05 14.40 -2.65
C LYS A 301 5.49 14.92 -2.56
N LYS A 302 5.98 15.22 -1.35
CA LYS A 302 7.38 15.62 -1.13
C LYS A 302 8.35 14.48 -1.40
N ILE A 303 8.02 13.26 -0.98
CA ILE A 303 8.80 12.05 -1.28
C ILE A 303 8.91 11.87 -2.80
N ALA A 304 7.79 11.97 -3.51
CA ALA A 304 7.76 11.85 -4.98
C ALA A 304 8.60 12.92 -5.69
N ALA A 305 8.56 14.16 -5.20
CA ALA A 305 9.37 15.25 -5.76
C ALA A 305 10.88 15.06 -5.52
N MET A 306 11.27 14.52 -4.36
CA MET A 306 12.68 14.14 -4.13
C MET A 306 13.10 13.00 -5.07
N ALA A 307 12.26 11.97 -5.22
CA ALA A 307 12.51 10.82 -6.08
C ALA A 307 12.65 11.24 -7.56
N GLU A 308 11.80 12.16 -8.04
CA GLU A 308 11.83 12.68 -9.41
C GLU A 308 13.18 13.29 -9.77
N ALA A 309 13.81 14.05 -8.86
CA ALA A 309 15.13 14.64 -9.06
C ALA A 309 16.25 13.59 -9.29
N TYR A 310 16.02 12.35 -8.87
CA TYR A 310 16.95 11.22 -9.06
C TYR A 310 16.50 10.23 -10.12
N HIS A 311 15.47 10.56 -10.90
CA HIS A 311 14.84 9.68 -11.90
C HIS A 311 14.29 8.37 -11.30
N ILE A 312 13.82 8.41 -10.06
CA ILE A 312 13.20 7.30 -9.36
C ILE A 312 11.68 7.40 -9.55
N GLN A 313 11.05 6.27 -9.88
CA GLN A 313 9.61 6.19 -10.10
C GLN A 313 8.84 5.90 -8.83
N ILE A 314 7.55 6.22 -8.85
CA ILE A 314 6.62 6.01 -7.73
C ILE A 314 5.57 4.98 -8.14
N ALA A 315 5.41 3.95 -7.31
CA ALA A 315 4.35 2.94 -7.41
C ALA A 315 3.69 2.80 -6.03
N PRO A 316 2.67 3.60 -5.70
CA PRO A 316 2.08 3.59 -4.35
C PRO A 316 1.57 2.22 -3.94
N HIS A 317 1.96 1.77 -2.75
CA HIS A 317 1.48 0.53 -2.13
C HIS A 317 0.05 0.68 -1.65
N CYS A 318 -0.73 -0.40 -1.67
CA CYS A 318 -2.07 -0.43 -1.11
C CYS A 318 -2.49 -1.83 -0.67
N TYR A 319 -2.42 -2.13 0.62
CA TYR A 319 -3.04 -3.33 1.21
C TYR A 319 -3.95 -2.95 2.37
N CYS A 320 -4.97 -2.14 2.07
CA CYS A 320 -5.90 -1.57 3.04
C CYS A 320 -7.25 -1.27 2.36
N GLY A 321 -8.03 -0.35 2.89
CA GLY A 321 -9.35 -0.04 2.37
C GLY A 321 -9.38 1.00 1.25
N PRO A 322 -10.59 1.34 0.80
CA PRO A 322 -10.78 2.15 -0.39
C PRO A 322 -10.47 3.65 -0.18
N ILE A 323 -10.34 4.14 1.06
CA ILE A 323 -10.03 5.56 1.29
C ILE A 323 -8.54 5.83 1.03
N VAL A 324 -7.63 4.94 1.48
CA VAL A 324 -6.22 5.01 1.06
C VAL A 324 -6.10 4.81 -0.44
N GLY A 325 -6.87 3.89 -1.03
CA GLY A 325 -6.92 3.73 -2.49
C GLY A 325 -7.28 5.02 -3.21
N ALA A 326 -8.30 5.73 -2.74
CA ALA A 326 -8.70 7.03 -3.29
C ALA A 326 -7.61 8.09 -3.12
N ALA A 327 -6.96 8.15 -1.95
CA ALA A 327 -5.83 9.07 -1.72
C ALA A 327 -4.65 8.78 -2.65
N ASN A 328 -4.30 7.50 -2.85
CA ASN A 328 -3.29 7.07 -3.81
C ASN A 328 -3.61 7.56 -5.23
N ILE A 329 -4.88 7.43 -5.67
CA ILE A 329 -5.35 7.88 -6.98
C ILE A 329 -5.19 9.40 -7.11
N GLN A 330 -5.66 10.16 -6.10
CA GLN A 330 -5.58 11.62 -6.11
C GLN A 330 -4.13 12.14 -6.20
N LEU A 331 -3.20 11.46 -5.55
CA LEU A 331 -1.79 11.80 -5.64
C LEU A 331 -1.17 11.34 -6.96
N ALA A 332 -1.31 10.07 -7.32
CA ALA A 332 -0.65 9.44 -8.47
C ALA A 332 -0.94 10.17 -9.78
N VAL A 333 -2.17 10.63 -9.96
CA VAL A 333 -2.61 11.44 -11.11
C VAL A 333 -1.74 12.69 -11.34
N THR A 334 -1.11 13.21 -10.28
CA THR A 334 -0.30 14.45 -10.32
C THR A 334 1.20 14.21 -10.40
N LEU A 335 1.66 12.97 -10.46
CA LEU A 335 3.08 12.64 -10.38
C LEU A 335 3.69 12.40 -11.76
N PRO A 336 4.63 13.25 -12.25
CA PRO A 336 5.32 12.99 -13.51
C PRO A 336 6.10 11.65 -13.52
N ASN A 337 6.61 11.24 -12.35
CA ASN A 337 7.37 10.01 -12.16
C ASN A 337 6.52 8.81 -11.67
N PHE A 338 5.19 8.85 -11.87
CA PHE A 338 4.32 7.70 -11.60
C PHE A 338 4.65 6.53 -12.54
N LEU A 339 4.71 5.31 -11.99
CA LEU A 339 4.92 4.07 -12.75
C LEU A 339 3.63 3.26 -12.89
N ILE A 340 3.08 2.83 -11.75
CA ILE A 340 1.94 1.93 -11.70
C ILE A 340 1.29 2.00 -10.31
N LEU A 341 -0.03 1.75 -10.23
CA LEU A 341 -0.81 1.77 -9.00
C LEU A 341 -1.11 0.35 -8.52
N GLU A 342 -0.94 0.06 -7.24
CA GLU A 342 -1.47 -1.15 -6.63
C GLU A 342 -3.00 -1.06 -6.54
N SER A 343 -3.65 -2.07 -7.08
CA SER A 343 -5.11 -2.20 -7.08
C SER A 343 -5.53 -3.49 -6.37
N LEU A 344 -6.53 -3.39 -5.51
CA LEU A 344 -7.12 -4.57 -4.87
C LEU A 344 -8.16 -5.16 -5.82
N LYS A 345 -7.70 -5.97 -6.76
CA LYS A 345 -8.47 -6.39 -7.94
C LYS A 345 -8.99 -5.15 -8.70
N GLN A 346 -10.24 -5.18 -9.13
CA GLN A 346 -10.91 -4.08 -9.82
C GLN A 346 -11.62 -3.10 -8.86
N TRP A 347 -11.25 -3.07 -7.59
CA TRP A 347 -11.93 -2.31 -6.53
C TRP A 347 -13.40 -2.73 -6.35
N ASP A 348 -13.69 -4.00 -6.54
CA ASP A 348 -15.01 -4.61 -6.38
C ASP A 348 -15.23 -5.22 -4.98
N GLY A 349 -16.27 -6.02 -4.83
CA GLY A 349 -16.56 -6.74 -3.59
C GLY A 349 -16.82 -5.79 -2.42
N PHE A 350 -16.26 -6.12 -1.25
CA PHE A 350 -16.51 -5.36 -0.03
C PHE A 350 -15.95 -3.93 -0.11
N HIS A 351 -14.84 -3.70 -0.83
CA HIS A 351 -14.30 -2.35 -1.05
C HIS A 351 -15.31 -1.44 -1.76
N ALA A 352 -16.02 -1.97 -2.77
CA ALA A 352 -17.08 -1.23 -3.43
C ALA A 352 -18.29 -0.98 -2.50
N THR A 353 -18.60 -1.94 -1.64
CA THR A 353 -19.74 -1.84 -0.69
C THR A 353 -19.51 -0.76 0.37
N LEU A 354 -18.26 -0.51 0.75
CA LEU A 354 -17.87 0.52 1.71
C LEU A 354 -18.05 1.95 1.19
N LEU A 355 -18.25 2.12 -0.11
CA LEU A 355 -18.36 3.44 -0.75
C LEU A 355 -19.75 3.66 -1.34
N LYS A 356 -20.28 4.89 -1.24
CA LYS A 356 -21.52 5.28 -1.94
C LYS A 356 -21.36 5.23 -3.45
N LYS A 357 -20.15 5.43 -3.97
CA LYS A 357 -19.76 5.31 -5.37
C LYS A 357 -18.40 4.63 -5.42
N LYS A 358 -18.33 3.47 -6.05
CA LYS A 358 -17.10 2.69 -6.15
C LYS A 358 -16.01 3.41 -6.94
N ILE A 359 -14.75 3.04 -6.69
CA ILE A 359 -13.61 3.40 -7.53
C ILE A 359 -13.82 2.77 -8.91
N GLU A 360 -13.64 3.56 -9.95
CA GLU A 360 -13.81 3.11 -11.34
C GLU A 360 -12.52 2.49 -11.85
N TRP A 361 -12.63 1.27 -12.39
CA TRP A 361 -11.54 0.53 -12.99
C TRP A 361 -11.98 0.00 -14.35
N GLN A 362 -11.12 0.12 -15.36
CA GLN A 362 -11.38 -0.35 -16.72
C GLN A 362 -10.08 -0.77 -17.41
N ASP A 363 -10.06 -1.98 -17.96
CA ASP A 363 -8.98 -2.49 -18.81
C ASP A 363 -7.57 -2.23 -18.26
N GLY A 364 -7.33 -2.65 -17.01
CA GLY A 364 -6.04 -2.51 -16.34
C GLY A 364 -5.74 -1.12 -15.78
N ASN A 365 -6.68 -0.20 -15.87
CA ASN A 365 -6.50 1.18 -15.43
C ASN A 365 -7.54 1.61 -14.41
N VAL A 366 -7.10 2.38 -13.43
CA VAL A 366 -8.00 3.12 -12.53
C VAL A 366 -8.34 4.47 -13.16
N ILE A 367 -9.62 4.81 -13.13
CA ILE A 367 -10.12 6.09 -13.68
C ILE A 367 -10.28 7.08 -12.52
N PRO A 368 -9.53 8.19 -12.51
CA PRO A 368 -9.60 9.18 -11.44
C PRO A 368 -10.98 9.86 -11.38
N SER A 369 -11.58 9.88 -10.19
CA SER A 369 -12.85 10.59 -9.97
C SER A 369 -12.66 12.10 -10.15
N LYS A 370 -13.68 12.75 -10.73
CA LYS A 370 -13.76 14.21 -10.86
C LYS A 370 -14.55 14.86 -9.73
N ASP A 371 -15.10 14.05 -8.84
CA ASP A 371 -15.88 14.53 -7.70
C ASP A 371 -14.98 15.26 -6.70
N PRO A 372 -15.48 16.23 -5.92
CA PRO A 372 -14.72 16.97 -4.91
C PRO A 372 -14.10 16.09 -3.84
N GLY A 373 -13.03 16.57 -3.21
CA GLY A 373 -12.32 15.86 -2.16
C GLY A 373 -11.49 14.70 -2.70
N LEU A 374 -11.48 13.59 -1.99
CA LEU A 374 -10.85 12.34 -2.45
C LEU A 374 -11.60 11.69 -3.63
N GLY A 375 -12.79 12.20 -3.96
CA GLY A 375 -13.59 11.69 -5.05
C GLY A 375 -14.38 10.43 -4.71
N VAL A 376 -14.47 10.08 -3.43
CA VAL A 376 -15.27 8.99 -2.88
C VAL A 376 -15.95 9.43 -1.58
N GLU A 377 -17.03 8.75 -1.23
CA GLU A 377 -17.76 8.94 0.03
C GLU A 377 -17.93 7.59 0.73
N LEU A 378 -17.56 7.54 2.01
CA LEU A 378 -17.77 6.35 2.82
C LEU A 378 -19.27 6.12 3.10
N ASP A 379 -19.73 4.89 2.99
CA ASP A 379 -21.07 4.51 3.46
C ASP A 379 -21.00 4.18 4.96
N GLU A 380 -21.36 5.18 5.78
CA GLU A 380 -21.29 5.06 7.23
C GLU A 380 -22.22 3.95 7.76
N ALA A 381 -23.34 3.66 7.08
CA ALA A 381 -24.26 2.59 7.50
C ALA A 381 -23.62 1.20 7.31
N VAL A 382 -22.85 1.02 6.25
CA VAL A 382 -22.06 -0.21 6.04
C VAL A 382 -20.96 -0.33 7.09
N CYS A 383 -20.28 0.75 7.43
CA CYS A 383 -19.27 0.73 8.49
C CYS A 383 -19.87 0.36 9.85
N ASP A 384 -21.01 0.96 10.21
CA ASP A 384 -21.72 0.67 11.46
C ASP A 384 -22.26 -0.78 11.51
N ALA A 385 -22.59 -1.38 10.35
CA ALA A 385 -23.10 -2.75 10.25
C ALA A 385 -22.00 -3.84 10.33
N HIS A 386 -20.73 -3.48 10.12
CA HIS A 386 -19.61 -4.44 10.06
C HIS A 386 -18.50 -4.14 11.09
N PRO A 387 -18.82 -4.00 12.40
CA PRO A 387 -17.79 -3.73 13.39
C PRO A 387 -16.82 -4.92 13.50
N TYR A 388 -15.52 -4.63 13.51
CA TYR A 388 -14.50 -5.65 13.78
C TYR A 388 -14.47 -5.97 15.27
N THR A 389 -14.73 -7.23 15.61
CA THR A 389 -14.72 -7.73 16.99
C THR A 389 -13.58 -8.69 17.29
N GLY A 390 -12.71 -8.93 16.28
CA GLY A 390 -11.56 -9.81 16.38
C GLY A 390 -10.40 -9.20 17.17
N LYS A 391 -9.36 -10.01 17.37
CA LYS A 391 -8.12 -9.62 18.05
C LYS A 391 -6.89 -9.74 17.16
N ASP A 392 -7.05 -10.25 15.95
CA ASP A 392 -5.95 -10.43 15.01
C ASP A 392 -5.35 -9.09 14.59
N LEU A 393 -4.11 -9.10 14.19
CA LEU A 393 -3.49 -7.98 13.51
C LEU A 393 -4.01 -7.90 12.07
N HIS A 394 -3.84 -6.77 11.46
CA HIS A 394 -4.27 -6.52 10.08
C HIS A 394 -3.67 -7.54 9.09
N LEU A 395 -2.39 -7.79 9.23
CA LEU A 395 -1.64 -8.85 8.57
C LEU A 395 -0.87 -9.61 9.65
N GLN A 396 -1.16 -10.90 9.81
CA GLN A 396 -0.54 -11.72 10.84
C GLN A 396 0.50 -12.63 10.20
N MET A 397 1.73 -12.44 10.61
CA MET A 397 2.84 -13.26 10.13
C MET A 397 2.88 -14.59 10.88
N MET A 398 3.45 -15.62 10.25
CA MET A 398 3.69 -16.89 10.92
C MET A 398 4.74 -16.70 12.02
N GLN A 399 4.47 -17.26 13.21
CA GLN A 399 5.37 -17.13 14.37
C GLN A 399 6.56 -18.08 14.30
N THR A 400 6.47 -19.12 13.48
CA THR A 400 7.56 -20.08 13.27
C THR A 400 8.06 -19.99 11.84
N PRO A 401 9.39 -20.05 11.63
CA PRO A 401 9.93 -20.21 10.30
C PRO A 401 9.28 -21.44 9.65
N LEU A 402 8.90 -21.33 8.41
CA LEU A 402 8.25 -22.39 7.66
C LEU A 402 9.06 -23.65 7.58
N MET A 403 10.32 -23.52 7.83
CA MET A 403 11.22 -24.65 7.78
C MET A 403 12.32 -24.47 8.81
N PRO A 404 12.60 -25.51 9.57
CA PRO A 404 13.78 -25.54 10.42
C PRO A 404 15.06 -25.55 9.61
#